data_63b54b3959438a8913c55486758c5428
#
_entry.id   63b54b3959438a8913c55486758c5428
#
_cell.length_a   1.000
_cell.length_b   1.000
_cell.length_c   1.000
_cell.angle_alpha   90.00
_cell.angle_beta   90.00
_cell.angle_gamma   90.00
#
_symmetry.space_group_name_H-M   'P 1'
#
loop_
_entity.id
_entity.type
_entity.pdbx_description
1 polymer ?
#
loop_
_entity_poly.entity_id
_entity_poly.type
_entity_poly.pdbx_seq_one_letter_code
_entity_poly.pdbx_strand_id
1 'polypeptide(L)'
;MYKSVYLKRGKEESLLRFHPWVFSGAIQRMDEGIGEGDLVRVLAENGGFIAVGHYQIGSIAVRVLSFRDVEIDEKFWESRLTSALQMRISIGIADNPQNNTYRLVHGEGDNLPGLVIDCYGKTAVMQAHSVGIHVCRKEIAKALMKVMGNRIEHVFYKSETTLPFKAELGQENGFIIGGSDDNTALENGLKFHVDWLRDQKTGFFVEQRENRSLLEKYARGKRVLNMFCYTGGFSFYAMRGGAEQVHSVDSSGKAIELTRANVELNFPGDSRHEAFCEDAFKFLEKAGNQYDLIILDPPAFAKHRGALHNALKGYTRLNRAALEKIKSGGILFTFSCSQVVTKDNFRNAVFTAAAQSKRKVRILHQLHQPADHPVNIYHPEGEYLKGLVLYVE
;
A
#
# COMPACT_ATOMS: atom_id res chain seq x y z
N MET A 1 -18.25 26.85 -15.63
CA MET A 1 -18.40 26.86 -14.15
C MET A 1 -18.94 25.51 -13.73
N TYR A 2 -18.34 24.83 -12.74
CA TYR A 2 -18.80 23.53 -12.28
C TYR A 2 -20.17 23.62 -11.62
N LYS A 3 -21.00 22.58 -11.75
CA LYS A 3 -22.26 22.40 -11.03
C LYS A 3 -22.00 22.29 -9.52
N SER A 4 -23.01 22.53 -8.71
CA SER A 4 -22.85 22.68 -7.27
C SER A 4 -23.58 21.59 -6.48
N VAL A 5 -22.94 21.17 -5.40
CA VAL A 5 -23.50 20.35 -4.33
C VAL A 5 -23.58 21.21 -3.07
N TYR A 6 -24.75 21.26 -2.43
CA TYR A 6 -25.01 22.09 -1.25
C TYR A 6 -25.10 21.21 -0.01
N LEU A 7 -24.36 21.59 1.02
CA LEU A 7 -24.34 20.85 2.29
C LEU A 7 -25.50 21.28 3.21
N LYS A 8 -25.93 20.37 4.04
CA LYS A 8 -26.79 20.66 5.18
C LYS A 8 -26.05 21.55 6.18
N ARG A 9 -26.75 22.45 6.83
CA ARG A 9 -26.23 23.33 7.88
C ARG A 9 -25.47 22.51 8.95
N GLY A 10 -24.24 22.94 9.29
CA GLY A 10 -23.38 22.29 10.29
C GLY A 10 -22.69 21.02 9.81
N LYS A 11 -22.86 20.61 8.52
CA LYS A 11 -22.15 19.44 7.96
C LYS A 11 -20.85 19.83 7.23
N GLU A 12 -20.56 21.12 7.15
CA GLU A 12 -19.34 21.69 6.60
C GLU A 12 -18.12 21.61 7.55
N GLU A 13 -18.34 21.37 8.86
CA GLU A 13 -17.27 21.45 9.87
C GLU A 13 -16.04 20.58 9.57
N SER A 14 -16.23 19.35 9.10
CA SER A 14 -15.12 18.46 8.75
C SER A 14 -14.31 19.01 7.57
N LEU A 15 -14.98 19.60 6.57
CA LEU A 15 -14.35 20.20 5.40
C LEU A 15 -13.62 21.49 5.76
N LEU A 16 -14.17 22.30 6.67
CA LEU A 16 -13.48 23.50 7.19
C LEU A 16 -12.23 23.16 7.99
N ARG A 17 -12.11 21.89 8.42
CA ARG A 17 -10.91 21.29 9.01
C ARG A 17 -10.08 20.49 7.99
N PHE A 18 -10.31 20.70 6.70
CA PHE A 18 -9.59 20.10 5.57
C PHE A 18 -9.74 18.58 5.41
N HIS A 19 -10.78 17.98 5.99
CA HIS A 19 -11.08 16.58 5.69
C HIS A 19 -11.47 16.42 4.20
N PRO A 20 -10.85 15.50 3.43
CA PRO A 20 -10.98 15.49 1.97
C PRO A 20 -12.25 14.81 1.44
N TRP A 21 -13.16 14.34 2.30
CA TRP A 21 -14.37 13.63 1.89
C TRP A 21 -15.65 14.33 2.31
N VAL A 22 -16.59 14.42 1.36
CA VAL A 22 -17.98 14.74 1.63
C VAL A 22 -18.78 13.45 1.66
N PHE A 23 -19.41 13.16 2.79
CA PHE A 23 -20.29 12.00 2.90
C PHE A 23 -21.68 12.30 2.35
N SER A 24 -22.34 11.32 1.72
CA SER A 24 -23.67 11.48 1.10
C SER A 24 -24.71 12.01 2.08
N GLY A 25 -24.65 11.60 3.35
CA GLY A 25 -25.55 12.11 4.40
C GLY A 25 -25.42 13.61 4.72
N ALA A 26 -24.30 14.25 4.30
CA ALA A 26 -24.07 15.68 4.49
C ALA A 26 -24.70 16.54 3.40
N ILE A 27 -25.09 15.97 2.25
CA ILE A 27 -25.65 16.70 1.11
C ILE A 27 -27.13 17.00 1.37
N GLN A 28 -27.51 18.26 1.19
CA GLN A 28 -28.89 18.74 1.24
C GLN A 28 -29.56 18.66 -0.13
N ARG A 29 -28.90 19.21 -1.14
CA ARG A 29 -29.35 19.23 -2.53
C ARG A 29 -28.15 19.35 -3.47
N MET A 30 -28.38 19.08 -4.73
CA MET A 30 -27.39 19.28 -5.78
C MET A 30 -28.06 19.75 -7.08
N ASP A 31 -27.28 20.39 -7.94
CA ASP A 31 -27.77 20.83 -9.25
C ASP A 31 -28.17 19.62 -10.12
N GLU A 32 -29.12 19.81 -11.02
CA GLU A 32 -29.58 18.74 -11.91
C GLU A 32 -28.49 18.30 -12.90
N GLY A 33 -28.53 17.00 -13.25
CA GLY A 33 -27.66 16.42 -14.27
C GLY A 33 -26.19 16.33 -13.87
N ILE A 34 -25.86 16.22 -12.57
CA ILE A 34 -24.54 15.82 -12.09
C ILE A 34 -24.41 14.31 -12.25
N GLY A 35 -23.40 13.87 -13.01
CA GLY A 35 -23.04 12.47 -13.21
C GLY A 35 -21.84 12.03 -12.38
N GLU A 36 -21.62 10.71 -12.28
CA GLU A 36 -20.43 10.16 -11.62
C GLU A 36 -19.15 10.59 -12.34
N GLY A 37 -18.18 11.05 -11.59
CA GLY A 37 -16.91 11.56 -12.11
C GLY A 37 -16.91 13.06 -12.42
N ASP A 38 -18.08 13.72 -12.42
CA ASP A 38 -18.15 15.16 -12.68
C ASP A 38 -17.41 15.96 -11.60
N LEU A 39 -16.77 17.04 -12.03
CA LEU A 39 -16.25 18.06 -11.14
C LEU A 39 -17.40 18.92 -10.61
N VAL A 40 -17.45 19.07 -9.30
CA VAL A 40 -18.49 19.83 -8.61
C VAL A 40 -17.88 20.82 -7.61
N ARG A 41 -18.57 21.96 -7.42
CA ARG A 41 -18.32 22.87 -6.30
C ARG A 41 -19.12 22.39 -5.09
N VAL A 42 -18.49 22.33 -3.95
CA VAL A 42 -19.13 22.07 -2.66
C VAL A 42 -19.39 23.41 -2.00
N LEU A 43 -20.66 23.68 -1.71
CA LEU A 43 -21.12 24.93 -1.10
C LEU A 43 -21.79 24.65 0.24
N ALA A 44 -21.65 25.59 1.17
CA ALA A 44 -22.45 25.61 2.40
C ALA A 44 -23.94 25.87 2.08
N GLU A 45 -24.82 25.69 3.07
CA GLU A 45 -26.26 25.96 2.94
C GLU A 45 -26.55 27.38 2.42
N ASN A 46 -25.79 28.37 2.87
CA ASN A 46 -25.91 29.77 2.49
C ASN A 46 -25.25 30.14 1.13
N GLY A 47 -24.74 29.14 0.40
CA GLY A 47 -24.07 29.31 -0.89
C GLY A 47 -22.59 29.68 -0.80
N GLY A 48 -22.01 29.77 0.39
CA GLY A 48 -20.57 30.01 0.58
C GLY A 48 -19.73 28.86 0.01
N PHE A 49 -18.69 29.18 -0.75
CA PHE A 49 -17.77 28.19 -1.33
C PHE A 49 -16.95 27.49 -0.25
N ILE A 50 -16.78 26.16 -0.38
CA ILE A 50 -15.98 25.32 0.52
C ILE A 50 -14.88 24.60 -0.25
N ALA A 51 -15.22 23.88 -1.33
CA ALA A 51 -14.27 23.01 -2.04
C ALA A 51 -14.68 22.74 -3.49
N VAL A 52 -13.73 22.20 -4.28
CA VAL A 52 -13.95 21.55 -5.58
C VAL A 52 -13.50 20.10 -5.49
N GLY A 53 -14.23 19.17 -6.11
CA GLY A 53 -13.88 17.76 -6.14
C GLY A 53 -14.70 16.95 -7.13
N HIS A 54 -14.43 15.65 -7.19
CA HIS A 54 -15.19 14.72 -8.03
C HIS A 54 -16.38 14.12 -7.27
N TYR A 55 -17.55 14.19 -7.92
CA TYR A 55 -18.76 13.53 -7.44
C TYR A 55 -18.75 12.03 -7.76
N GLN A 56 -19.30 11.22 -6.85
CA GLN A 56 -19.48 9.79 -7.03
C GLN A 56 -20.67 9.28 -6.22
N ILE A 57 -21.44 8.36 -6.77
CA ILE A 57 -22.53 7.68 -6.07
C ILE A 57 -21.92 6.73 -5.00
N GLY A 58 -22.33 6.93 -3.74
CA GLY A 58 -21.84 6.10 -2.64
C GLY A 58 -21.81 6.84 -1.30
N SER A 59 -21.21 6.24 -0.30
CA SER A 59 -21.07 6.85 1.03
C SER A 59 -20.17 8.07 1.03
N ILE A 60 -19.08 8.05 0.22
CA ILE A 60 -18.20 9.19 -0.03
C ILE A 60 -18.68 9.82 -1.34
N ALA A 61 -19.52 10.86 -1.23
CA ALA A 61 -20.17 11.47 -2.38
C ALA A 61 -19.30 12.48 -3.12
N VAL A 62 -18.37 13.18 -2.44
CA VAL A 62 -17.38 14.02 -3.12
C VAL A 62 -16.00 13.79 -2.53
N ARG A 63 -15.03 13.60 -3.41
CA ARG A 63 -13.61 13.58 -3.06
C ARG A 63 -13.01 14.94 -3.43
N VAL A 64 -12.60 15.67 -2.41
CA VAL A 64 -12.11 17.06 -2.54
C VAL A 64 -10.72 17.07 -3.14
N LEU A 65 -10.55 17.78 -4.25
CA LEU A 65 -9.28 18.06 -4.92
C LEU A 65 -8.66 19.39 -4.46
N SER A 66 -9.50 20.38 -4.14
CA SER A 66 -9.05 21.69 -3.68
C SER A 66 -10.06 22.34 -2.73
N PHE A 67 -9.55 22.98 -1.67
CA PHE A 67 -10.29 23.87 -0.79
C PHE A 67 -10.24 25.33 -1.26
N ARG A 68 -9.69 25.58 -2.43
CA ARG A 68 -9.71 26.88 -3.14
C ARG A 68 -10.54 26.74 -4.39
N ASP A 69 -11.22 27.82 -4.79
CA ASP A 69 -12.01 27.88 -6.01
C ASP A 69 -11.04 28.00 -7.21
N VAL A 70 -10.63 26.88 -7.74
CA VAL A 70 -9.68 26.75 -8.84
C VAL A 70 -10.24 25.88 -9.94
N GLU A 71 -9.76 26.09 -11.16
CA GLU A 71 -10.02 25.19 -12.27
C GLU A 71 -9.14 23.92 -12.13
N ILE A 72 -9.74 22.76 -12.35
CA ILE A 72 -9.04 21.48 -12.38
C ILE A 72 -8.67 21.20 -13.82
N ASP A 73 -7.53 21.70 -14.22
CA ASP A 73 -6.96 21.65 -15.57
C ASP A 73 -5.61 20.90 -15.57
N GLU A 74 -4.92 20.90 -16.71
CA GLU A 74 -3.59 20.29 -16.85
C GLU A 74 -2.57 20.89 -15.85
N LYS A 75 -2.62 22.20 -15.61
CA LYS A 75 -1.72 22.88 -14.66
C LYS A 75 -1.98 22.46 -13.22
N PHE A 76 -3.25 22.21 -12.88
CA PHE A 76 -3.60 21.67 -11.56
C PHE A 76 -2.95 20.31 -11.36
N TRP A 77 -3.10 19.38 -12.32
CA TRP A 77 -2.49 18.05 -12.24
C TRP A 77 -0.97 18.14 -12.17
N GLU A 78 -0.32 18.95 -13.01
CA GLU A 78 1.13 19.18 -12.97
C GLU A 78 1.59 19.68 -11.60
N SER A 79 0.90 20.67 -11.03
CA SER A 79 1.24 21.22 -9.72
C SER A 79 1.15 20.19 -8.61
N ARG A 80 0.09 19.38 -8.60
CA ARG A 80 -0.09 18.31 -7.59
C ARG A 80 0.96 17.20 -7.71
N LEU A 81 1.22 16.75 -8.94
CA LEU A 81 2.24 15.72 -9.20
C LEU A 81 3.64 16.25 -8.91
N THR A 82 3.93 17.52 -9.22
CA THR A 82 5.20 18.16 -8.85
C THR A 82 5.38 18.18 -7.34
N SER A 83 4.36 18.55 -6.58
CA SER A 83 4.40 18.54 -5.12
C SER A 83 4.68 17.13 -4.56
N ALA A 84 4.02 16.12 -5.11
CA ALA A 84 4.23 14.72 -4.74
C ALA A 84 5.67 14.26 -5.04
N LEU A 85 6.22 14.58 -6.23
CA LEU A 85 7.58 14.25 -6.61
C LEU A 85 8.61 14.98 -5.72
N GLN A 86 8.43 16.28 -5.47
CA GLN A 86 9.34 17.06 -4.62
C GLN A 86 9.40 16.50 -3.21
N MET A 87 8.29 16.04 -2.66
CA MET A 87 8.29 15.37 -1.36
C MET A 87 9.15 14.09 -1.41
N ARG A 88 9.03 13.23 -2.45
CA ARG A 88 9.84 12.01 -2.60
C ARG A 88 11.32 12.31 -2.80
N ILE A 89 11.66 13.41 -3.46
CA ILE A 89 13.03 13.89 -3.58
C ILE A 89 13.55 14.35 -2.21
N SER A 90 12.78 15.16 -1.48
CA SER A 90 13.19 15.72 -0.19
C SER A 90 13.45 14.68 0.89
N ILE A 91 12.79 13.52 0.81
CA ILE A 91 13.02 12.38 1.73
C ILE A 91 14.03 11.37 1.17
N GLY A 92 14.72 11.67 0.06
CA GLY A 92 15.79 10.85 -0.50
C GLY A 92 15.35 9.54 -1.16
N ILE A 93 14.07 9.42 -1.56
CA ILE A 93 13.52 8.21 -2.19
C ILE A 93 13.56 8.31 -3.71
N ALA A 94 13.11 9.41 -4.28
CA ALA A 94 13.28 9.72 -5.69
C ALA A 94 14.66 10.33 -5.95
N ASP A 95 15.16 10.21 -7.20
CA ASP A 95 16.50 10.62 -7.62
C ASP A 95 17.64 9.94 -6.83
N ASN A 96 17.37 8.75 -6.30
CA ASN A 96 18.31 7.93 -5.57
C ASN A 96 18.85 6.82 -6.48
N PRO A 97 20.19 6.74 -6.74
CA PRO A 97 20.73 5.74 -7.64
C PRO A 97 20.58 4.29 -7.16
N GLN A 98 20.26 4.09 -5.89
CA GLN A 98 20.00 2.78 -5.30
C GLN A 98 18.50 2.43 -5.29
N ASN A 99 17.61 3.33 -5.80
CA ASN A 99 16.18 3.14 -5.68
C ASN A 99 15.41 3.77 -6.85
N ASN A 100 14.68 2.97 -7.60
CA ASN A 100 13.72 3.42 -8.60
C ASN A 100 12.33 2.79 -8.40
N THR A 101 12.11 2.27 -7.17
CA THR A 101 10.86 1.60 -6.75
C THR A 101 10.26 2.37 -5.58
N TYR A 102 9.18 3.11 -5.82
CA TYR A 102 8.53 3.92 -4.79
C TYR A 102 7.10 4.32 -5.17
N ARG A 103 6.30 4.65 -4.17
CA ARG A 103 4.99 5.27 -4.38
C ARG A 103 5.14 6.77 -4.61
N LEU A 104 4.82 7.20 -5.83
CA LEU A 104 4.83 8.61 -6.21
C LEU A 104 3.58 9.35 -5.71
N VAL A 105 2.40 8.70 -5.77
CA VAL A 105 1.14 9.30 -5.31
C VAL A 105 0.39 8.30 -4.43
N HIS A 106 0.03 8.74 -3.23
CA HIS A 106 -0.71 7.97 -2.23
C HIS A 106 -2.06 8.62 -1.89
N GLY A 107 -2.91 8.77 -2.87
CA GLY A 107 -4.30 9.22 -2.67
C GLY A 107 -4.43 10.51 -1.88
N GLU A 108 -5.23 10.44 -0.82
CA GLU A 108 -5.52 11.53 0.11
C GLU A 108 -4.27 12.07 0.81
N GLY A 109 -3.24 11.23 0.98
CA GLY A 109 -1.95 11.62 1.55
C GLY A 109 -1.22 12.66 0.71
N ASP A 110 -1.40 12.63 -0.61
CA ASP A 110 -0.83 13.59 -1.56
C ASP A 110 -1.86 14.61 -2.07
N ASN A 111 -3.01 14.74 -1.42
CA ASN A 111 -4.12 15.60 -1.84
C ASN A 111 -4.63 15.29 -3.26
N LEU A 112 -4.55 14.02 -3.66
CA LEU A 112 -5.07 13.47 -4.91
C LEU A 112 -5.97 12.26 -4.61
N PRO A 113 -7.10 12.46 -3.92
CA PRO A 113 -7.94 11.38 -3.41
C PRO A 113 -8.38 10.42 -4.50
N GLY A 114 -8.15 9.15 -4.26
CA GLY A 114 -8.48 8.08 -5.19
C GLY A 114 -7.45 7.83 -6.29
N LEU A 115 -6.29 8.50 -6.30
CA LEU A 115 -5.19 8.24 -7.23
C LEU A 115 -4.03 7.55 -6.51
N VAL A 116 -3.56 6.44 -7.07
CA VAL A 116 -2.32 5.77 -6.65
C VAL A 116 -1.39 5.67 -7.85
N ILE A 117 -0.11 6.02 -7.66
CA ILE A 117 0.92 5.84 -8.68
C ILE A 117 2.17 5.26 -8.02
N ASP A 118 2.58 4.08 -8.48
CA ASP A 118 3.85 3.45 -8.09
C ASP A 118 4.82 3.47 -9.28
N CYS A 119 6.08 3.83 -9.02
CA CYS A 119 7.15 3.80 -10.00
C CYS A 119 7.96 2.51 -9.86
N TYR A 120 8.26 1.88 -11.00
CA TYR A 120 9.11 0.69 -11.13
C TYR A 120 10.05 0.92 -12.31
N GLY A 121 11.31 1.27 -12.06
CA GLY A 121 12.24 1.63 -13.12
C GLY A 121 11.71 2.78 -13.98
N LYS A 122 11.51 2.51 -15.27
CA LYS A 122 10.99 3.47 -16.26
C LYS A 122 9.45 3.45 -16.42
N THR A 123 8.77 2.59 -15.67
CA THR A 123 7.30 2.44 -15.75
C THR A 123 6.62 2.98 -14.51
N ALA A 124 5.65 3.86 -14.71
CA ALA A 124 4.70 4.27 -13.67
C ALA A 124 3.40 3.45 -13.79
N VAL A 125 3.02 2.76 -12.73
CA VAL A 125 1.75 2.02 -12.66
C VAL A 125 0.72 2.86 -11.93
N MET A 126 -0.30 3.28 -12.66
CA MET A 126 -1.37 4.18 -12.18
C MET A 126 -2.64 3.41 -11.89
N GLN A 127 -3.22 3.62 -10.71
CA GLN A 127 -4.52 3.09 -10.31
C GLN A 127 -5.49 4.22 -9.97
N ALA A 128 -6.72 4.09 -10.46
CA ALA A 128 -7.86 4.89 -10.04
C ALA A 128 -8.73 4.09 -9.05
N HIS A 129 -9.05 4.70 -7.92
CA HIS A 129 -9.96 4.19 -6.90
C HIS A 129 -11.28 4.97 -6.86
N SER A 130 -11.49 5.87 -7.84
CA SER A 130 -12.71 6.66 -8.00
C SER A 130 -13.00 6.91 -9.47
N VAL A 131 -14.28 7.12 -9.79
CA VAL A 131 -14.74 7.39 -11.16
C VAL A 131 -14.10 8.67 -11.71
N GLY A 132 -14.00 9.73 -10.92
CA GLY A 132 -13.41 11.00 -11.37
C GLY A 132 -11.93 10.84 -11.78
N ILE A 133 -11.12 10.13 -11.01
CA ILE A 133 -9.73 9.83 -11.39
C ILE A 133 -9.67 8.96 -12.64
N HIS A 134 -10.60 7.99 -12.80
CA HIS A 134 -10.68 7.20 -14.03
C HIS A 134 -10.98 8.05 -15.26
N VAL A 135 -11.92 8.99 -15.16
CA VAL A 135 -12.26 9.90 -16.26
C VAL A 135 -11.05 10.75 -16.66
N CYS A 136 -10.34 11.32 -15.70
CA CYS A 136 -9.17 12.19 -15.93
C CYS A 136 -7.86 11.42 -16.20
N ARG A 137 -7.85 10.08 -16.25
CA ARG A 137 -6.62 9.27 -16.32
C ARG A 137 -5.65 9.63 -17.44
N LYS A 138 -6.17 10.02 -18.61
CA LYS A 138 -5.32 10.39 -19.75
C LYS A 138 -4.66 11.76 -19.57
N GLU A 139 -5.38 12.71 -18.98
CA GLU A 139 -4.85 14.03 -18.62
C GLU A 139 -3.79 13.92 -17.52
N ILE A 140 -4.09 13.13 -16.48
CA ILE A 140 -3.16 12.85 -15.40
C ILE A 140 -1.89 12.17 -15.95
N ALA A 141 -2.01 11.20 -16.87
CA ALA A 141 -0.87 10.52 -17.47
C ALA A 141 0.01 11.49 -18.28
N LYS A 142 -0.58 12.44 -19.03
CA LYS A 142 0.18 13.48 -19.76
C LYS A 142 0.93 14.41 -18.79
N ALA A 143 0.25 14.90 -17.76
CA ALA A 143 0.86 15.73 -16.73
C ALA A 143 1.98 14.98 -16.00
N LEU A 144 1.78 13.67 -15.71
CA LEU A 144 2.78 12.81 -15.12
C LEU A 144 4.06 12.71 -15.95
N MET A 145 3.95 12.46 -17.26
CA MET A 145 5.11 12.43 -18.15
C MET A 145 5.87 13.75 -18.16
N LYS A 146 5.17 14.87 -18.16
CA LYS A 146 5.79 16.19 -18.14
C LYS A 146 6.55 16.46 -16.83
N VAL A 147 5.96 16.11 -15.70
CA VAL A 147 6.55 16.28 -14.35
C VAL A 147 7.73 15.34 -14.13
N MET A 148 7.59 14.09 -14.54
CA MET A 148 8.61 13.08 -14.32
C MET A 148 9.79 13.20 -15.30
N GLY A 149 9.56 13.77 -16.49
CA GLY A 149 10.60 13.92 -17.50
C GLY A 149 11.24 12.57 -17.87
N ASN A 150 12.58 12.52 -17.84
CA ASN A 150 13.33 11.30 -18.18
C ASN A 150 13.35 10.23 -17.09
N ARG A 151 12.67 10.43 -15.96
CA ARG A 151 12.58 9.44 -14.88
C ARG A 151 11.73 8.25 -15.29
N ILE A 152 10.65 8.50 -16.06
CA ILE A 152 9.78 7.46 -16.59
C ILE A 152 9.64 7.61 -18.12
N GLU A 153 9.27 6.50 -18.77
CA GLU A 153 9.02 6.43 -20.22
C GLU A 153 7.64 5.85 -20.52
N HIS A 154 7.05 5.15 -19.54
CA HIS A 154 5.83 4.40 -19.71
C HIS A 154 4.83 4.66 -18.58
N VAL A 155 3.54 4.71 -18.91
CA VAL A 155 2.44 4.77 -17.95
C VAL A 155 1.50 3.60 -18.22
N PHE A 156 1.47 2.65 -17.28
CA PHE A 156 0.55 1.51 -17.28
C PHE A 156 -0.64 1.78 -16.37
N TYR A 157 -1.85 1.66 -16.89
CA TYR A 157 -3.09 1.83 -16.13
C TYR A 157 -3.62 0.48 -15.67
N LYS A 158 -3.90 0.35 -14.37
CA LYS A 158 -4.30 -0.92 -13.75
C LYS A 158 -5.44 -0.71 -12.76
N SER A 159 -6.67 -0.66 -13.24
CA SER A 159 -7.82 -0.29 -12.40
C SER A 159 -9.06 -1.18 -12.50
N GLU A 160 -9.00 -2.32 -13.21
CA GLU A 160 -10.13 -3.26 -13.32
C GLU A 160 -10.72 -3.66 -11.96
N THR A 161 -9.86 -3.86 -10.96
CA THR A 161 -10.26 -4.35 -9.63
C THR A 161 -10.34 -3.27 -8.56
N THR A 162 -9.98 -2.02 -8.88
CA THR A 162 -9.91 -0.91 -7.91
C THR A 162 -11.04 0.09 -8.05
N LEU A 163 -11.71 0.11 -9.20
CA LEU A 163 -12.84 0.98 -9.45
C LEU A 163 -14.13 0.47 -8.79
N PRO A 164 -15.06 1.37 -8.45
CA PRO A 164 -16.34 0.98 -7.90
C PRO A 164 -17.09 0.04 -8.87
N PHE A 165 -17.42 -1.15 -8.41
CA PHE A 165 -18.09 -2.20 -9.21
C PHE A 165 -19.38 -1.73 -9.89
N LYS A 166 -20.11 -0.79 -9.26
CA LYS A 166 -21.39 -0.29 -9.77
C LYS A 166 -21.27 0.72 -10.92
N ALA A 167 -20.06 1.16 -11.24
CA ALA A 167 -19.87 2.23 -12.23
C ALA A 167 -19.87 1.71 -13.69
N GLU A 168 -19.82 0.39 -13.92
CA GLU A 168 -19.88 -0.27 -15.24
C GLU A 168 -19.00 0.39 -16.32
N LEU A 169 -17.78 0.77 -15.94
CA LEU A 169 -16.93 1.65 -16.77
C LEU A 169 -16.24 0.93 -17.94
N GLY A 170 -16.42 -0.39 -18.09
CA GLY A 170 -15.96 -1.17 -19.25
C GLY A 170 -14.47 -0.99 -19.58
N GLN A 171 -13.60 -0.85 -18.58
CA GLN A 171 -12.18 -0.58 -18.79
C GLN A 171 -11.34 -1.85 -18.75
N GLU A 172 -10.27 -1.81 -19.52
CA GLU A 172 -9.21 -2.80 -19.51
C GLU A 172 -7.92 -2.18 -18.94
N ASN A 173 -7.11 -3.00 -18.29
CA ASN A 173 -5.75 -2.64 -17.92
C ASN A 173 -4.88 -2.53 -19.18
N GLY A 174 -3.95 -1.59 -19.20
CA GLY A 174 -3.05 -1.41 -20.35
C GLY A 174 -2.17 -0.17 -20.28
N PHE A 175 -1.23 -0.07 -21.20
CA PHE A 175 -0.43 1.14 -21.35
C PHE A 175 -1.26 2.28 -21.90
N ILE A 176 -1.26 3.42 -21.20
CA ILE A 176 -1.78 4.69 -21.71
C ILE A 176 -0.71 5.41 -22.54
N ILE A 177 0.57 5.31 -22.12
CA ILE A 177 1.72 5.92 -22.78
C ILE A 177 2.86 4.92 -22.81
N GLY A 178 3.50 4.79 -23.97
CA GLY A 178 4.63 3.89 -24.18
C GLY A 178 4.24 2.42 -24.21
N GLY A 179 5.15 1.57 -23.78
CA GLY A 179 5.04 0.11 -23.67
C GLY A 179 6.41 -0.49 -23.38
N SER A 180 6.50 -1.42 -22.45
CA SER A 180 7.77 -2.07 -22.09
C SER A 180 7.53 -3.43 -21.48
N ASP A 181 8.43 -4.37 -21.83
CA ASP A 181 8.51 -5.70 -21.18
C ASP A 181 9.57 -5.70 -20.06
N ASP A 182 10.35 -4.62 -19.89
CA ASP A 182 11.31 -4.50 -18.79
C ASP A 182 10.58 -4.26 -17.48
N ASN A 183 10.55 -5.30 -16.69
CA ASN A 183 9.91 -5.35 -15.39
C ASN A 183 10.90 -5.40 -14.23
N THR A 184 12.17 -5.05 -14.49
CA THR A 184 13.21 -5.01 -13.47
C THR A 184 13.21 -3.68 -12.74
N ALA A 185 13.03 -3.73 -11.43
CA ALA A 185 13.02 -2.56 -10.55
C ALA A 185 14.10 -2.67 -9.48
N LEU A 186 14.53 -1.53 -8.93
CA LEU A 186 15.59 -1.43 -7.93
C LEU A 186 15.04 -0.83 -6.64
N GLU A 187 15.25 -1.52 -5.52
CA GLU A 187 14.91 -1.03 -4.19
C GLU A 187 16.12 -1.19 -3.26
N ASN A 188 16.68 -0.09 -2.79
CA ASN A 188 17.85 -0.07 -1.91
C ASN A 188 19.01 -0.95 -2.42
N GLY A 189 19.28 -0.93 -3.73
CA GLY A 189 20.34 -1.71 -4.37
C GLY A 189 20.00 -3.17 -4.67
N LEU A 190 18.82 -3.68 -4.28
CA LEU A 190 18.33 -5.01 -4.66
C LEU A 190 17.41 -4.91 -5.88
N LYS A 191 17.56 -5.85 -6.80
CA LYS A 191 16.76 -5.93 -8.04
C LYS A 191 15.56 -6.84 -7.84
N PHE A 192 14.44 -6.46 -8.44
CA PHE A 192 13.18 -7.22 -8.41
C PHE A 192 12.58 -7.30 -9.80
N HIS A 193 12.09 -8.47 -10.17
CA HIS A 193 11.10 -8.58 -11.23
C HIS A 193 9.73 -8.25 -10.66
N VAL A 194 9.06 -7.25 -11.22
CA VAL A 194 7.74 -6.78 -10.79
C VAL A 194 6.72 -7.04 -11.90
N ASP A 195 5.81 -7.96 -11.70
CA ASP A 195 4.76 -8.27 -12.69
C ASP A 195 3.53 -7.37 -12.47
N TRP A 196 3.62 -6.10 -12.92
CA TRP A 196 2.46 -5.19 -12.87
C TRP A 196 1.31 -5.59 -13.78
N LEU A 197 1.53 -6.45 -14.78
CA LEU A 197 0.49 -6.91 -15.70
C LEU A 197 -0.48 -7.88 -15.02
N ARG A 198 0.02 -8.83 -14.26
CA ARG A 198 -0.74 -10.00 -13.76
C ARG A 198 -0.83 -10.12 -12.25
N ASP A 199 0.04 -9.43 -11.50
CA ASP A 199 0.11 -9.55 -10.05
C ASP A 199 -0.86 -8.62 -9.32
N GLN A 200 -0.96 -8.82 -8.01
CA GLN A 200 -1.87 -8.04 -7.16
C GLN A 200 -1.43 -6.58 -7.06
N LYS A 201 -2.36 -5.69 -6.72
CA LYS A 201 -2.13 -4.24 -6.60
C LYS A 201 -1.42 -3.70 -7.85
N THR A 202 -0.34 -2.96 -7.65
CA THR A 202 0.52 -2.40 -8.71
C THR A 202 1.65 -3.35 -9.15
N GLY A 203 1.79 -4.53 -8.50
CA GLY A 203 2.79 -5.56 -8.84
C GLY A 203 3.81 -5.84 -7.73
N PHE A 204 3.96 -4.94 -6.75
CA PHE A 204 4.86 -5.11 -5.61
C PHE A 204 4.33 -4.41 -4.36
N PHE A 205 4.82 -4.81 -3.17
CA PHE A 205 4.44 -4.23 -1.89
C PHE A 205 5.47 -3.19 -1.44
N VAL A 206 5.44 -2.02 -2.09
CA VAL A 206 6.37 -0.92 -1.85
C VAL A 206 6.28 -0.41 -0.41
N GLU A 207 5.11 -0.53 0.22
CA GLU A 207 4.86 -0.12 1.60
C GLU A 207 5.71 -0.84 2.65
N GLN A 208 6.35 -1.95 2.31
CA GLN A 208 7.21 -2.71 3.23
C GLN A 208 8.71 -2.36 3.13
N ARG A 209 9.13 -1.42 2.27
CA ARG A 209 10.54 -1.08 2.03
C ARG A 209 11.33 -0.81 3.32
N GLU A 210 10.81 0.07 4.19
CA GLU A 210 11.49 0.43 5.46
C GLU A 210 11.54 -0.75 6.44
N ASN A 211 10.47 -1.54 6.45
CA ASN A 211 10.38 -2.73 7.29
C ASN A 211 11.34 -3.83 6.81
N ARG A 212 11.54 -3.97 5.49
CA ARG A 212 12.57 -4.85 4.92
C ARG A 212 13.98 -4.38 5.30
N SER A 213 14.26 -3.07 5.21
CA SER A 213 15.54 -2.48 5.61
C SER A 213 15.82 -2.66 7.11
N LEU A 214 14.78 -2.58 7.94
CA LEU A 214 14.93 -2.85 9.38
C LEU A 214 15.25 -4.32 9.64
N LEU A 215 14.56 -5.24 8.97
CA LEU A 215 14.79 -6.67 9.11
C LEU A 215 16.23 -7.06 8.76
N GLU A 216 16.80 -6.47 7.73
CA GLU A 216 18.19 -6.69 7.32
C GLU A 216 19.17 -6.55 8.47
N LYS A 217 18.95 -5.55 9.36
CA LYS A 217 19.80 -5.30 10.54
C LYS A 217 19.78 -6.42 11.58
N TYR A 218 18.72 -7.23 11.58
CA TYR A 218 18.52 -8.35 12.50
C TYR A 218 18.94 -9.70 11.91
N ALA A 219 19.27 -9.77 10.61
CA ALA A 219 19.41 -11.05 9.89
C ALA A 219 20.76 -11.76 10.06
N ARG A 220 21.85 -11.06 10.41
CA ARG A 220 23.21 -11.63 10.43
C ARG A 220 23.31 -12.88 11.29
N GLY A 221 23.78 -13.98 10.68
CA GLY A 221 23.97 -15.28 11.32
C GLY A 221 22.67 -15.96 11.78
N LYS A 222 21.53 -15.53 11.26
CA LYS A 222 20.21 -16.05 11.64
C LYS A 222 19.67 -17.04 10.62
N ARG A 223 18.91 -18.02 11.11
CA ARG A 223 18.02 -18.83 10.29
C ARG A 223 16.66 -18.14 10.22
N VAL A 224 16.30 -17.72 9.02
CA VAL A 224 15.15 -16.82 8.75
C VAL A 224 14.03 -17.59 8.10
N LEU A 225 12.78 -17.37 8.56
CA LEU A 225 11.57 -17.87 7.94
C LEU A 225 10.68 -16.70 7.50
N ASN A 226 10.51 -16.54 6.20
CA ASN A 226 9.63 -15.55 5.61
C ASN A 226 8.32 -16.20 5.17
N MET A 227 7.26 -15.99 5.94
CA MET A 227 5.91 -16.51 5.67
C MET A 227 5.10 -15.50 4.90
N PHE A 228 4.27 -15.98 3.96
CA PHE A 228 3.55 -15.13 3.00
C PHE A 228 4.54 -14.29 2.18
N CYS A 229 5.58 -14.96 1.69
CA CYS A 229 6.75 -14.29 1.17
C CYS A 229 6.48 -13.51 -0.14
N TYR A 230 5.35 -13.80 -0.82
CA TYR A 230 5.01 -13.24 -2.13
C TYR A 230 6.21 -13.41 -3.09
N THR A 231 6.80 -12.32 -3.58
CA THR A 231 7.95 -12.36 -4.49
C THR A 231 9.31 -12.35 -3.77
N GLY A 232 9.33 -12.61 -2.46
CA GLY A 232 10.55 -12.80 -1.66
C GLY A 232 11.20 -11.53 -1.10
N GLY A 233 10.51 -10.40 -1.10
CA GLY A 233 11.09 -9.11 -0.72
C GLY A 233 11.87 -9.14 0.61
N PHE A 234 11.29 -9.62 1.69
CA PHE A 234 11.98 -9.75 2.98
C PHE A 234 13.16 -10.74 2.94
N SER A 235 13.06 -11.80 2.13
CA SER A 235 14.10 -12.82 2.03
C SER A 235 15.40 -12.26 1.47
N PHE A 236 15.34 -11.37 0.46
CA PHE A 236 16.56 -10.79 -0.15
C PHE A 236 17.27 -9.85 0.80
N TYR A 237 16.52 -9.06 1.57
CA TYR A 237 17.10 -8.23 2.61
C TYR A 237 17.73 -9.08 3.72
N ALA A 238 17.12 -10.21 4.10
CA ALA A 238 17.72 -11.14 5.06
C ALA A 238 19.03 -11.74 4.53
N MET A 239 19.06 -12.16 3.24
CA MET A 239 20.27 -12.71 2.61
C MET A 239 21.39 -11.67 2.56
N ARG A 240 21.10 -10.43 2.13
CA ARG A 240 22.06 -9.34 2.10
C ARG A 240 22.54 -8.95 3.49
N GLY A 241 21.66 -9.02 4.49
CA GLY A 241 21.98 -8.82 5.91
C GLY A 241 22.84 -9.91 6.55
N GLY A 242 23.21 -10.96 5.80
CA GLY A 242 24.11 -12.03 6.24
C GLY A 242 23.40 -13.15 7.00
N ALA A 243 22.14 -13.44 6.67
CA ALA A 243 21.45 -14.61 7.17
C ALA A 243 22.23 -15.90 6.83
N GLU A 244 22.25 -16.86 7.75
CA GLU A 244 22.84 -18.19 7.54
C GLU A 244 21.99 -19.05 6.61
N GLN A 245 20.66 -18.97 6.78
CA GLN A 245 19.69 -19.68 5.97
C GLN A 245 18.40 -18.85 5.87
N VAL A 246 17.76 -18.86 4.70
CA VAL A 246 16.50 -18.16 4.47
C VAL A 246 15.50 -19.12 3.81
N HIS A 247 14.39 -19.36 4.47
CA HIS A 247 13.26 -20.09 3.93
C HIS A 247 12.12 -19.13 3.60
N SER A 248 11.61 -19.22 2.38
CA SER A 248 10.46 -18.46 1.89
C SER A 248 9.26 -19.39 1.70
N VAL A 249 8.09 -19.02 2.23
CA VAL A 249 6.88 -19.83 2.15
C VAL A 249 5.72 -19.00 1.63
N ASP A 250 5.07 -19.47 0.58
CA ASP A 250 3.83 -18.92 0.04
C ASP A 250 2.97 -20.02 -0.56
N SER A 251 1.65 -19.86 -0.54
CA SER A 251 0.72 -20.81 -1.14
C SER A 251 0.62 -20.68 -2.66
N SER A 252 1.10 -19.58 -3.24
CA SER A 252 1.10 -19.31 -4.68
C SER A 252 2.36 -19.86 -5.34
N GLY A 253 2.21 -20.84 -6.24
CA GLY A 253 3.31 -21.37 -7.04
C GLY A 253 4.00 -20.28 -7.87
N LYS A 254 3.22 -19.37 -8.48
CA LYS A 254 3.75 -18.23 -9.23
C LYS A 254 4.62 -17.30 -8.36
N ALA A 255 4.19 -17.01 -7.13
CA ALA A 255 4.96 -16.20 -6.19
C ALA A 255 6.30 -16.86 -5.83
N ILE A 256 6.28 -18.19 -5.62
CA ILE A 256 7.48 -18.98 -5.34
C ILE A 256 8.44 -19.02 -6.53
N GLU A 257 7.93 -19.18 -7.76
CA GLU A 257 8.76 -19.12 -8.98
C GLU A 257 9.45 -17.76 -9.11
N LEU A 258 8.70 -16.66 -8.90
CA LEU A 258 9.23 -15.32 -8.95
C LEU A 258 10.21 -15.04 -7.80
N THR A 259 9.98 -15.60 -6.61
CA THR A 259 10.92 -15.55 -5.49
C THR A 259 12.26 -16.18 -5.87
N ARG A 260 12.24 -17.37 -6.48
CA ARG A 260 13.47 -18.05 -6.95
C ARG A 260 14.21 -17.25 -8.02
N ALA A 261 13.48 -16.72 -9.00
CA ALA A 261 14.05 -15.87 -10.05
C ALA A 261 14.70 -14.60 -9.47
N ASN A 262 14.08 -13.97 -8.50
CA ASN A 262 14.61 -12.78 -7.83
C ASN A 262 15.82 -13.09 -6.93
N VAL A 263 15.88 -14.28 -6.31
CA VAL A 263 17.08 -14.74 -5.57
C VAL A 263 18.24 -14.90 -6.54
N GLU A 264 18.04 -15.61 -7.65
CA GLU A 264 19.07 -15.80 -8.67
C GLU A 264 19.56 -14.47 -9.27
N LEU A 265 18.66 -13.50 -9.45
CA LEU A 265 18.99 -12.16 -9.95
C LEU A 265 19.95 -11.39 -9.03
N ASN A 266 19.84 -11.57 -7.71
CA ASN A 266 20.63 -10.83 -6.71
C ASN A 266 21.79 -11.65 -6.12
N PHE A 267 21.64 -12.97 -6.05
CA PHE A 267 22.55 -13.90 -5.35
C PHE A 267 22.73 -15.18 -6.18
N PRO A 268 23.32 -15.08 -7.40
CA PRO A 268 23.43 -16.23 -8.31
C PRO A 268 24.20 -17.38 -7.66
N GLY A 269 23.61 -18.59 -7.67
CA GLY A 269 24.18 -19.80 -7.12
C GLY A 269 24.26 -19.86 -5.59
N ASP A 270 23.63 -18.96 -4.86
CA ASP A 270 23.65 -18.93 -3.40
C ASP A 270 22.69 -19.98 -2.81
N SER A 271 23.26 -20.99 -2.15
CA SER A 271 22.53 -22.12 -1.58
C SER A 271 21.85 -21.85 -0.23
N ARG A 272 21.97 -20.63 0.33
CA ARG A 272 21.36 -20.28 1.62
C ARG A 272 19.84 -20.14 1.55
N HIS A 273 19.25 -20.02 0.36
CA HIS A 273 17.83 -19.79 0.18
C HIS A 273 17.10 -21.05 -0.30
N GLU A 274 15.94 -21.31 0.30
CA GLU A 274 14.99 -22.33 -0.14
C GLU A 274 13.56 -21.78 -0.13
N ALA A 275 12.76 -22.11 -1.16
CA ALA A 275 11.39 -21.63 -1.31
C ALA A 275 10.39 -22.78 -1.42
N PHE A 276 9.30 -22.70 -0.63
CA PHE A 276 8.27 -23.72 -0.47
C PHE A 276 6.91 -23.19 -0.91
N CYS A 277 6.27 -23.89 -1.84
CA CYS A 277 4.87 -23.65 -2.20
C CYS A 277 3.96 -24.41 -1.25
N GLU A 278 3.59 -23.80 -0.14
CA GLU A 278 2.81 -24.47 0.92
C GLU A 278 1.94 -23.45 1.70
N ASP A 279 0.84 -23.96 2.30
CA ASP A 279 0.04 -23.20 3.25
C ASP A 279 0.85 -22.84 4.51
N ALA A 280 0.76 -21.60 4.92
CA ALA A 280 1.55 -21.06 6.04
C ALA A 280 1.32 -21.81 7.36
N PHE A 281 0.08 -22.16 7.70
CA PHE A 281 -0.22 -22.89 8.93
C PHE A 281 0.32 -24.30 8.89
N LYS A 282 0.15 -25.01 7.75
CA LYS A 282 0.70 -26.37 7.57
C LYS A 282 2.21 -26.37 7.65
N PHE A 283 2.88 -25.36 7.08
CA PHE A 283 4.33 -25.24 7.18
C PHE A 283 4.78 -25.02 8.63
N LEU A 284 4.14 -24.10 9.36
CA LEU A 284 4.46 -23.86 10.78
C LEU A 284 4.22 -25.07 11.66
N GLU A 285 3.19 -25.87 11.40
CA GLU A 285 2.93 -27.12 12.15
C GLU A 285 4.11 -28.09 12.05
N LYS A 286 4.71 -28.23 10.86
CA LYS A 286 5.86 -29.13 10.59
C LYS A 286 7.19 -28.50 11.01
N ALA A 287 7.28 -27.17 11.03
CA ALA A 287 8.51 -26.47 11.33
C ALA A 287 8.99 -26.82 12.74
N GLY A 288 10.24 -27.26 12.84
CA GLY A 288 10.92 -27.41 14.12
C GLY A 288 11.31 -26.05 14.70
N ASN A 289 11.72 -26.02 15.95
CA ASN A 289 12.24 -24.82 16.63
C ASN A 289 13.64 -24.46 16.12
N GLN A 290 13.76 -24.16 14.82
CA GLN A 290 15.05 -23.93 14.18
C GLN A 290 15.28 -22.47 13.73
N TYR A 291 14.25 -21.65 13.74
CA TYR A 291 14.33 -20.27 13.23
C TYR A 291 14.62 -19.27 14.35
N ASP A 292 15.57 -18.38 14.06
CA ASP A 292 15.95 -17.27 14.95
C ASP A 292 15.19 -15.99 14.60
N LEU A 293 14.67 -15.89 13.36
CA LEU A 293 13.90 -14.76 12.88
C LEU A 293 12.75 -15.26 12.01
N ILE A 294 11.53 -14.82 12.33
CA ILE A 294 10.31 -15.15 11.58
C ILE A 294 9.61 -13.88 11.13
N ILE A 295 9.12 -13.87 9.90
CA ILE A 295 8.29 -12.82 9.33
C ILE A 295 6.89 -13.36 9.06
N LEU A 296 5.86 -12.65 9.53
CA LEU A 296 4.45 -12.90 9.26
C LEU A 296 3.85 -11.66 8.59
N ASP A 297 3.71 -11.69 7.28
CA ASP A 297 3.09 -10.62 6.49
C ASP A 297 1.86 -11.14 5.72
N PRO A 298 0.81 -11.59 6.42
CA PRO A 298 -0.35 -12.20 5.80
C PRO A 298 -1.18 -11.18 5.02
N PRO A 299 -1.97 -11.62 4.03
CA PRO A 299 -2.98 -10.79 3.40
C PRO A 299 -4.00 -10.28 4.44
N ALA A 300 -4.71 -9.20 4.12
CA ALA A 300 -5.70 -8.63 5.01
C ALA A 300 -6.80 -9.66 5.35
N PHE A 301 -6.88 -10.07 6.61
CA PHE A 301 -7.91 -11.03 7.08
C PHE A 301 -9.30 -10.40 7.19
N ALA A 302 -9.42 -9.08 7.21
CA ALA A 302 -10.70 -8.38 7.17
C ALA A 302 -10.68 -7.25 6.13
N LYS A 303 -11.69 -7.26 5.25
CA LYS A 303 -11.94 -6.19 4.26
C LYS A 303 -13.10 -5.28 4.66
N HIS A 304 -13.92 -5.68 5.63
CA HIS A 304 -15.06 -4.94 6.14
C HIS A 304 -15.26 -5.19 7.64
N ARG A 305 -15.96 -4.28 8.34
CA ARG A 305 -16.13 -4.32 9.80
C ARG A 305 -16.76 -5.62 10.32
N GLY A 306 -17.69 -6.22 9.57
CA GLY A 306 -18.31 -7.49 9.94
C GLY A 306 -17.33 -8.68 10.04
N ALA A 307 -16.18 -8.61 9.37
CA ALA A 307 -15.14 -9.64 9.42
C ALA A 307 -14.12 -9.44 10.56
N LEU A 308 -14.18 -8.32 11.31
CA LEU A 308 -13.16 -7.94 12.28
C LEU A 308 -12.90 -9.03 13.33
N HIS A 309 -13.95 -9.58 13.95
CA HIS A 309 -13.80 -10.60 15.00
C HIS A 309 -13.06 -11.84 14.51
N ASN A 310 -13.41 -12.35 13.33
CA ASN A 310 -12.75 -13.51 12.73
C ASN A 310 -11.30 -13.20 12.32
N ALA A 311 -11.03 -11.99 11.83
CA ALA A 311 -9.70 -11.54 11.53
C ALA A 311 -8.81 -11.52 12.77
N LEU A 312 -9.29 -10.99 13.90
CA LEU A 312 -8.53 -10.97 15.16
C LEU A 312 -8.21 -12.38 15.65
N LYS A 313 -9.15 -13.33 15.54
CA LYS A 313 -8.89 -14.76 15.82
C LYS A 313 -7.80 -15.31 14.88
N GLY A 314 -7.84 -14.97 13.59
CA GLY A 314 -6.83 -15.37 12.61
C GLY A 314 -5.44 -14.87 12.97
N TYR A 315 -5.31 -13.56 13.31
CA TYR A 315 -4.04 -12.98 13.76
C TYR A 315 -3.55 -13.61 15.06
N THR A 316 -4.42 -13.86 16.04
CA THR A 316 -4.06 -14.53 17.29
C THR A 316 -3.51 -15.94 17.01
N ARG A 317 -4.22 -16.73 16.19
CA ARG A 317 -3.80 -18.10 15.85
C ARG A 317 -2.45 -18.13 15.13
N LEU A 318 -2.27 -17.24 14.12
CA LEU A 318 -1.04 -17.17 13.35
C LEU A 318 0.17 -16.78 14.21
N ASN A 319 0.03 -15.70 14.99
CA ASN A 319 1.09 -15.24 15.88
C ASN A 319 1.43 -16.26 16.95
N ARG A 320 0.42 -16.94 17.54
CA ARG A 320 0.64 -18.01 18.50
C ARG A 320 1.48 -19.15 17.89
N ALA A 321 1.10 -19.62 16.70
CA ALA A 321 1.85 -20.68 16.02
C ALA A 321 3.32 -20.32 15.78
N ALA A 322 3.60 -19.07 15.37
CA ALA A 322 4.99 -18.61 15.20
C ALA A 322 5.72 -18.46 16.53
N LEU A 323 5.06 -17.93 17.57
CA LEU A 323 5.68 -17.81 18.91
C LEU A 323 6.00 -19.13 19.55
N GLU A 324 5.26 -20.20 19.27
CA GLU A 324 5.53 -21.56 19.72
C GLU A 324 6.72 -22.20 19.00
N LYS A 325 7.06 -21.72 17.78
CA LYS A 325 8.09 -22.29 16.88
C LYS A 325 9.38 -21.50 16.82
N ILE A 326 9.39 -20.25 17.21
CA ILE A 326 10.60 -19.43 17.20
C ILE A 326 11.52 -19.81 18.36
N LYS A 327 12.83 -19.82 18.13
CA LYS A 327 13.82 -20.06 19.19
C LYS A 327 13.70 -19.03 20.33
N SER A 328 14.13 -19.41 21.52
CA SER A 328 14.36 -18.43 22.60
C SER A 328 15.47 -17.46 22.20
N GLY A 329 15.27 -16.17 22.44
CA GLY A 329 16.12 -15.09 21.91
C GLY A 329 15.82 -14.73 20.46
N GLY A 330 14.76 -15.28 19.87
CA GLY A 330 14.37 -15.02 18.49
C GLY A 330 13.62 -13.71 18.30
N ILE A 331 13.55 -13.25 17.05
CA ILE A 331 12.89 -12.01 16.63
C ILE A 331 11.71 -12.34 15.71
N LEU A 332 10.52 -11.86 16.05
CA LEU A 332 9.32 -12.02 15.24
C LEU A 332 8.90 -10.65 14.66
N PHE A 333 8.86 -10.55 13.34
CA PHE A 333 8.20 -9.45 12.61
C PHE A 333 6.78 -9.90 12.27
N THR A 334 5.78 -9.15 12.69
CA THR A 334 4.38 -9.49 12.40
C THR A 334 3.58 -8.27 11.97
N PHE A 335 2.76 -8.43 10.92
CA PHE A 335 2.08 -7.32 10.25
C PHE A 335 0.58 -7.56 10.09
N SER A 336 -0.13 -6.45 9.89
CA SER A 336 -1.50 -6.39 9.38
C SER A 336 -1.67 -5.20 8.44
N CYS A 337 -2.07 -5.45 7.21
CA CYS A 337 -2.43 -4.44 6.23
C CYS A 337 -3.95 -4.16 6.19
N SER A 338 -4.74 -4.72 7.12
CA SER A 338 -6.19 -4.54 7.15
C SER A 338 -6.57 -3.18 7.72
N GLN A 339 -7.24 -2.35 6.92
CA GLN A 339 -7.70 -1.02 7.33
C GLN A 339 -8.70 -1.04 8.49
N VAL A 340 -9.54 -2.10 8.57
CA VAL A 340 -10.54 -2.22 9.64
C VAL A 340 -9.98 -2.72 10.97
N VAL A 341 -8.75 -3.25 10.96
CA VAL A 341 -8.03 -3.67 12.17
C VAL A 341 -7.20 -2.50 12.67
N THR A 342 -7.56 -1.91 13.79
CA THR A 342 -6.80 -0.80 14.40
C THR A 342 -5.46 -1.27 14.99
N LYS A 343 -4.55 -0.34 15.29
CA LYS A 343 -3.27 -0.64 15.97
C LYS A 343 -3.50 -1.38 17.28
N ASP A 344 -4.48 -0.92 18.08
CA ASP A 344 -4.81 -1.52 19.37
C ASP A 344 -5.41 -2.92 19.21
N ASN A 345 -6.31 -3.11 18.24
CA ASN A 345 -6.88 -4.42 17.95
C ASN A 345 -5.80 -5.43 17.54
N PHE A 346 -4.87 -5.03 16.68
CA PHE A 346 -3.76 -5.88 16.25
C PHE A 346 -2.83 -6.21 17.43
N ARG A 347 -2.44 -5.20 18.22
CA ARG A 347 -1.62 -5.39 19.43
C ARG A 347 -2.28 -6.33 20.42
N ASN A 348 -3.59 -6.21 20.65
CA ASN A 348 -4.35 -7.09 21.54
C ASN A 348 -4.40 -8.54 21.02
N ALA A 349 -4.52 -8.76 19.72
CA ALA A 349 -4.46 -10.09 19.13
C ALA A 349 -3.08 -10.72 19.33
N VAL A 350 -2.00 -9.98 19.16
CA VAL A 350 -0.61 -10.44 19.40
C VAL A 350 -0.36 -10.67 20.89
N PHE A 351 -0.85 -9.79 21.78
CA PHE A 351 -0.81 -10.01 23.23
C PHE A 351 -1.48 -11.32 23.62
N THR A 352 -2.68 -11.57 23.10
CA THR A 352 -3.41 -12.82 23.36
C THR A 352 -2.62 -14.04 22.89
N ALA A 353 -1.99 -13.96 21.70
CA ALA A 353 -1.13 -15.02 21.17
C ALA A 353 0.09 -15.28 22.07
N ALA A 354 0.75 -14.22 22.54
CA ALA A 354 1.88 -14.33 23.46
C ALA A 354 1.49 -14.98 24.79
N ALA A 355 0.37 -14.58 25.39
CA ALA A 355 -0.14 -15.18 26.63
C ALA A 355 -0.48 -16.67 26.46
N GLN A 356 -1.10 -17.03 25.34
CA GLN A 356 -1.44 -18.44 25.03
C GLN A 356 -0.21 -19.31 24.76
N SER A 357 0.84 -18.75 24.13
CA SER A 357 2.11 -19.45 23.91
C SER A 357 2.97 -19.61 25.16
N LYS A 358 2.60 -18.94 26.27
CA LYS A 358 3.35 -18.88 27.53
C LYS A 358 4.79 -18.37 27.38
N ARG A 359 5.05 -17.58 26.33
CA ARG A 359 6.36 -16.97 26.08
C ARG A 359 6.43 -15.58 26.67
N LYS A 360 7.61 -15.16 27.13
CA LYS A 360 7.89 -13.78 27.48
C LYS A 360 8.23 -13.03 26.20
N VAL A 361 7.48 -11.97 25.91
CA VAL A 361 7.57 -11.24 24.65
C VAL A 361 7.71 -9.74 24.93
N ARG A 362 8.69 -9.10 24.28
CA ARG A 362 8.91 -7.66 24.35
C ARG A 362 8.76 -7.03 22.98
N ILE A 363 8.11 -5.87 22.89
CA ILE A 363 8.00 -5.10 21.65
C ILE A 363 9.27 -4.27 21.52
N LEU A 364 10.02 -4.49 20.43
CA LEU A 364 11.22 -3.71 20.10
C LEU A 364 10.85 -2.50 19.22
N HIS A 365 9.96 -2.70 18.22
CA HIS A 365 9.51 -1.65 17.32
C HIS A 365 8.01 -1.75 17.07
N GLN A 366 7.40 -0.59 16.87
CA GLN A 366 6.07 -0.44 16.28
C GLN A 366 6.25 0.08 14.86
N LEU A 367 5.72 -0.64 13.89
CA LEU A 367 5.94 -0.40 12.46
C LEU A 367 4.67 0.14 11.81
N HIS A 368 4.88 0.93 10.76
CA HIS A 368 3.82 1.53 9.95
C HIS A 368 4.27 1.59 8.47
N GLN A 369 3.43 2.15 7.61
CA GLN A 369 3.76 2.43 6.22
C GLN A 369 4.92 3.44 6.11
N PRO A 370 5.75 3.36 5.04
CA PRO A 370 6.92 4.20 4.86
C PRO A 370 6.55 5.64 4.47
N ALA A 371 7.53 6.53 4.47
CA ALA A 371 7.34 7.96 4.23
C ALA A 371 6.77 8.31 2.84
N ASP A 372 6.97 7.48 1.82
CA ASP A 372 6.34 7.66 0.51
C ASP A 372 4.87 7.21 0.43
N HIS A 373 4.32 6.72 1.55
CA HIS A 373 2.90 6.46 1.76
C HIS A 373 2.35 7.44 2.82
N PRO A 374 2.40 8.76 2.58
CA PRO A 374 2.06 9.74 3.60
C PRO A 374 0.60 9.62 4.03
N VAL A 375 0.36 9.88 5.29
CA VAL A 375 -1.00 10.03 5.83
C VAL A 375 -1.29 11.52 5.94
N ASN A 376 -2.37 11.97 5.32
CA ASN A 376 -2.84 13.34 5.51
C ASN A 376 -3.32 13.50 6.95
N ILE A 377 -2.77 14.49 7.67
CA ILE A 377 -3.09 14.72 9.09
C ILE A 377 -4.59 14.97 9.32
N TYR A 378 -5.29 15.48 8.30
CA TYR A 378 -6.73 15.72 8.32
C TYR A 378 -7.57 14.50 7.90
N HIS A 379 -6.89 13.38 7.52
CA HIS A 379 -7.51 12.14 7.05
C HIS A 379 -6.78 10.93 7.65
N PRO A 380 -7.00 10.66 8.94
CA PRO A 380 -6.32 9.56 9.65
C PRO A 380 -6.70 8.16 9.13
N GLU A 381 -7.79 8.06 8.37
CA GLU A 381 -8.23 6.82 7.69
C GLU A 381 -7.21 6.32 6.66
N GLY A 382 -6.22 7.14 6.27
CA GLY A 382 -5.10 6.76 5.43
C GLY A 382 -4.10 5.81 6.08
N GLU A 383 -4.13 5.64 7.41
CA GLU A 383 -3.30 4.64 8.10
C GLU A 383 -3.87 3.23 7.91
N TYR A 384 -3.09 2.32 7.33
CA TYR A 384 -3.55 0.95 7.10
C TYR A 384 -2.53 -0.14 7.46
N LEU A 385 -1.22 0.12 7.34
CA LEU A 385 -0.17 -0.84 7.70
C LEU A 385 0.23 -0.66 9.17
N LYS A 386 0.26 -1.74 9.90
CA LYS A 386 0.78 -1.82 11.25
C LYS A 386 1.57 -3.09 11.44
N GLY A 387 2.65 -2.99 12.19
CA GLY A 387 3.49 -4.13 12.50
C GLY A 387 4.15 -4.00 13.86
N LEU A 388 4.61 -5.13 14.35
CA LEU A 388 5.39 -5.23 15.59
C LEU A 388 6.65 -6.03 15.31
N VAL A 389 7.77 -5.59 15.88
CA VAL A 389 8.98 -6.40 16.02
C VAL A 389 9.07 -6.84 17.46
N LEU A 390 9.09 -8.13 17.66
CA LEU A 390 9.02 -8.77 18.98
C LEU A 390 10.30 -9.54 19.27
N TYR A 391 10.83 -9.37 20.49
CA TYR A 391 11.84 -10.25 21.05
C TYR A 391 11.15 -11.33 21.90
N VAL A 392 11.50 -12.59 21.69
CA VAL A 392 10.80 -13.76 22.26
C VAL A 392 11.75 -14.58 23.11
N GLU A 393 11.46 -14.70 24.43
CA GLU A 393 12.20 -15.55 25.39
C GLU A 393 11.56 -16.91 25.57
#